data_d5b3acce0ec75ed605c1c0e38769559d
#
_entry.id   d5b3acce0ec75ed605c1c0e38769559d
#
_cell.length_a   1.000
_cell.length_b   1.000
_cell.length_c   1.000
_cell.angle_alpha   90.00
_cell.angle_beta   90.00
_cell.angle_gamma   90.00
#
_symmetry.space_group_name_H-M   'P 1'
#
loop_
_entity.id
_entity.type
_entity.pdbx_description
1 polymer ?
#
loop_
_entity_poly.entity_id
_entity_poly.type
_entity_poly.pdbx_seq_one_letter_code
_entity_poly.pdbx_strand_id
1 'polypeptide(L)'
;MNDILFGNNNKAVIQKLAKRSLKAKKNTIAILAIMLATLLFTSLFTIAISLQTAMQESNMRTTGTSAHAGIKRLSWEEYEQLSSDAGIKDSGYSIIIGNAVGENFNKVPTELRYGDETYANLTFNDPDIGRLPEQKNEVATSRIVLAAMGLPDKVGTQMELTFITDTDTFTDTFTLCGIWDGDAVAYRQTMFLSKEYTKQVAPVIHGKTDGTTPPVGTGYIDSIMMMPTAWDIEKQAMEVTSKYGLDERVSINDAYGTATISLSSMLPLVAGISVIFI
;
A
#
# COMPACT_ATOMS: atom_id res chain seq x y z
N MET A 1 -9.85 -73.13 -10.19
CA MET A 1 -8.61 -72.89 -10.97
C MET A 1 -8.52 -71.41 -11.48
N ASN A 2 -9.02 -70.43 -10.73
CA ASN A 2 -9.09 -69.03 -11.18
C ASN A 2 -8.39 -67.98 -10.24
N ASP A 3 -7.69 -68.43 -9.21
CA ASP A 3 -7.07 -67.51 -8.24
C ASP A 3 -5.60 -67.20 -8.52
N ILE A 4 -4.98 -67.81 -9.49
CA ILE A 4 -3.54 -67.61 -9.77
C ILE A 4 -3.30 -66.32 -10.58
N LEU A 5 -4.30 -65.82 -11.30
CA LEU A 5 -4.16 -64.69 -12.18
C LEU A 5 -4.38 -63.33 -11.46
N PHE A 6 -5.10 -63.31 -10.36
CA PHE A 6 -5.40 -62.07 -9.61
C PHE A 6 -4.49 -61.79 -8.41
N GLY A 7 -3.71 -62.77 -7.97
CA GLY A 7 -2.79 -62.65 -6.83
C GLY A 7 -1.34 -62.29 -7.17
N ASN A 8 -1.00 -62.16 -8.44
CA ASN A 8 0.38 -61.88 -8.86
C ASN A 8 0.65 -60.37 -8.84
N ASN A 9 0.91 -59.86 -7.65
CA ASN A 9 1.32 -58.47 -7.45
C ASN A 9 2.75 -58.28 -7.99
N ASN A 10 2.85 -58.02 -9.30
CA ASN A 10 4.11 -57.78 -10.03
C ASN A 10 4.87 -56.51 -9.61
N LYS A 11 4.57 -55.96 -8.43
CA LYS A 11 5.15 -54.71 -7.90
C LYS A 11 6.69 -54.75 -7.90
N ALA A 12 7.28 -55.91 -7.54
CA ALA A 12 8.72 -56.08 -7.55
C ALA A 12 9.31 -56.08 -8.97
N VAL A 13 8.59 -56.71 -9.91
CA VAL A 13 8.99 -56.75 -11.34
C VAL A 13 8.84 -55.34 -11.95
N ILE A 14 7.73 -54.69 -11.70
CA ILE A 14 7.49 -53.29 -12.14
C ILE A 14 8.55 -52.34 -11.59
N GLN A 15 8.88 -52.43 -10.32
CA GLN A 15 9.96 -51.62 -9.71
C GLN A 15 11.34 -51.90 -10.32
N LYS A 16 11.64 -53.22 -10.62
CA LYS A 16 12.89 -53.59 -11.24
C LYS A 16 12.99 -53.10 -12.69
N LEU A 17 11.89 -53.19 -13.44
CA LEU A 17 11.79 -52.66 -14.81
C LEU A 17 11.88 -51.15 -14.82
N ALA A 18 11.18 -50.46 -13.92
CA ALA A 18 11.25 -49.01 -13.79
C ALA A 18 12.68 -48.53 -13.46
N LYS A 19 13.36 -49.16 -12.49
CA LYS A 19 14.76 -48.86 -12.17
C LYS A 19 15.70 -49.12 -13.35
N ARG A 20 15.48 -50.15 -14.14
CA ARG A 20 16.28 -50.47 -15.33
C ARG A 20 16.01 -49.48 -16.46
N SER A 21 14.76 -49.08 -16.64
CA SER A 21 14.35 -48.03 -17.60
C SER A 21 14.95 -46.70 -17.25
N LEU A 22 14.93 -46.31 -15.98
CA LEU A 22 15.54 -45.04 -15.50
C LEU A 22 17.05 -45.00 -15.74
N LYS A 23 17.75 -46.15 -15.69
CA LYS A 23 19.20 -46.25 -15.95
C LYS A 23 19.57 -46.25 -17.42
N ALA A 24 18.62 -46.40 -18.33
CA ALA A 24 18.91 -46.30 -19.77
C ALA A 24 19.38 -44.90 -20.12
N LYS A 25 20.53 -44.77 -20.78
CA LYS A 25 21.19 -43.49 -21.09
C LYS A 25 20.22 -42.45 -21.72
N LYS A 26 19.38 -42.89 -22.67
CA LYS A 26 18.38 -42.01 -23.30
C LYS A 26 17.32 -41.51 -22.33
N ASN A 27 16.87 -42.31 -21.38
CA ASN A 27 15.85 -41.91 -20.39
C ASN A 27 16.46 -41.02 -19.33
N THR A 28 17.72 -41.25 -18.95
CA THR A 28 18.45 -40.32 -18.04
C THR A 28 18.59 -38.95 -18.67
N ILE A 29 18.93 -38.85 -19.96
CA ILE A 29 19.00 -37.58 -20.69
C ILE A 29 17.63 -36.89 -20.72
N ALA A 30 16.56 -37.64 -21.01
CA ALA A 30 15.21 -37.09 -21.02
C ALA A 30 14.79 -36.55 -19.62
N ILE A 31 15.10 -37.30 -18.56
CA ILE A 31 14.83 -36.87 -17.18
C ILE A 31 15.60 -35.58 -16.85
N LEU A 32 16.88 -35.53 -17.20
CA LEU A 32 17.70 -34.33 -16.99
C LEU A 32 17.17 -33.13 -17.78
N ALA A 33 16.73 -33.34 -19.01
CA ALA A 33 16.12 -32.27 -19.83
C ALA A 33 14.82 -31.76 -19.21
N ILE A 34 13.95 -32.65 -18.73
CA ILE A 34 12.70 -32.26 -18.04
C ILE A 34 13.02 -31.53 -16.74
N MET A 35 13.97 -31.99 -15.94
CA MET A 35 14.40 -31.33 -14.71
C MET A 35 14.94 -29.93 -15.00
N LEU A 36 15.79 -29.78 -16.01
CA LEU A 36 16.34 -28.48 -16.40
C LEU A 36 15.23 -27.55 -16.91
N ALA A 37 14.34 -28.02 -17.76
CA ALA A 37 13.22 -27.24 -18.25
C ALA A 37 12.31 -26.79 -17.09
N THR A 38 11.95 -27.68 -16.17
CA THR A 38 11.15 -27.34 -14.99
C THR A 38 11.83 -26.28 -14.11
N LEU A 39 13.14 -26.44 -13.89
CA LEU A 39 13.92 -25.46 -13.12
C LEU A 39 13.96 -24.08 -13.80
N LEU A 40 14.15 -24.05 -15.11
CA LEU A 40 14.13 -22.80 -15.88
C LEU A 40 12.76 -22.13 -15.84
N PHE A 41 11.67 -22.87 -16.04
CA PHE A 41 10.32 -22.34 -15.96
C PHE A 41 10.00 -21.79 -14.57
N THR A 42 10.24 -22.58 -13.52
CA THR A 42 10.00 -22.11 -12.15
C THR A 42 10.81 -20.88 -11.81
N SER A 43 12.07 -20.83 -12.20
CA SER A 43 12.93 -19.63 -11.97
C SER A 43 12.39 -18.41 -12.69
N LEU A 44 11.98 -18.53 -13.96
CA LEU A 44 11.42 -17.43 -14.73
C LEU A 44 10.11 -16.90 -14.11
N PHE A 45 9.19 -17.81 -13.74
CA PHE A 45 7.94 -17.40 -13.09
C PHE A 45 8.19 -16.73 -11.74
N THR A 46 9.11 -17.28 -10.94
CA THR A 46 9.47 -16.68 -9.65
C THR A 46 10.04 -15.27 -9.81
N ILE A 47 10.97 -15.10 -10.76
CA ILE A 47 11.55 -13.77 -11.05
C ILE A 47 10.46 -12.80 -11.53
N ALA A 48 9.57 -13.25 -12.42
CA ALA A 48 8.50 -12.40 -12.94
C ALA A 48 7.53 -11.94 -11.85
N ILE A 49 7.10 -12.87 -10.97
CA ILE A 49 6.22 -12.53 -9.84
C ILE A 49 6.92 -11.60 -8.86
N SER A 50 8.20 -11.88 -8.53
CA SER A 50 8.98 -11.02 -7.63
C SER A 50 9.14 -9.61 -8.20
N LEU A 51 9.43 -9.49 -9.50
CA LEU A 51 9.55 -8.19 -10.16
C LEU A 51 8.22 -7.43 -10.17
N GLN A 52 7.11 -8.12 -10.48
CA GLN A 52 5.78 -7.53 -10.45
C GLN A 52 5.44 -6.99 -9.05
N THR A 53 5.70 -7.78 -8.00
CA THR A 53 5.45 -7.37 -6.61
C THR A 53 6.30 -6.16 -6.23
N ALA A 54 7.59 -6.17 -6.57
CA ALA A 54 8.49 -5.04 -6.31
C ALA A 54 8.08 -3.77 -7.06
N MET A 55 7.65 -3.89 -8.32
CA MET A 55 7.14 -2.75 -9.10
C MET A 55 5.85 -2.20 -8.49
N GLN A 56 4.93 -3.07 -8.08
CA GLN A 56 3.69 -2.66 -7.42
C GLN A 56 3.98 -1.92 -6.12
N GLU A 57 4.84 -2.45 -5.26
CA GLU A 57 5.24 -1.78 -4.02
C GLU A 57 5.91 -0.43 -4.30
N SER A 58 6.81 -0.36 -5.27
CA SER A 58 7.45 0.90 -5.68
C SER A 58 6.43 1.93 -6.17
N ASN A 59 5.42 1.50 -6.94
CA ASN A 59 4.36 2.37 -7.42
C ASN A 59 3.47 2.86 -6.25
N MET A 60 3.13 1.98 -5.30
CA MET A 60 2.38 2.36 -4.09
C MET A 60 3.14 3.41 -3.26
N ARG A 61 4.46 3.26 -3.10
CA ARG A 61 5.29 4.25 -2.40
C ARG A 61 5.36 5.58 -3.16
N THR A 62 5.44 5.54 -4.48
CA THR A 62 5.41 6.75 -5.33
C THR A 62 4.05 7.46 -5.24
N THR A 63 2.96 6.70 -5.20
CA THR A 63 1.60 7.22 -5.00
C THR A 63 1.38 7.71 -3.56
N GLY A 64 2.17 7.20 -2.61
CA GLY A 64 2.11 7.53 -1.19
C GLY A 64 1.06 6.73 -0.41
N THR A 65 0.48 5.67 -1.01
CA THR A 65 -0.49 4.82 -0.31
C THR A 65 -0.58 3.43 -0.91
N SER A 66 -0.83 2.45 -0.04
CA SER A 66 -1.22 1.09 -0.40
C SER A 66 -2.74 0.89 -0.45
N ALA A 67 -3.53 1.91 -0.15
CA ALA A 67 -4.99 1.84 -0.27
C ALA A 67 -5.43 1.64 -1.72
N HIS A 68 -6.59 1.02 -1.92
CA HIS A 68 -7.17 0.77 -3.25
C HIS A 68 -7.71 2.04 -3.89
N ALA A 69 -8.35 2.89 -3.10
CA ALA A 69 -8.96 4.13 -3.54
C ALA A 69 -8.94 5.18 -2.43
N GLY A 70 -9.17 6.43 -2.78
CA GLY A 70 -9.30 7.52 -1.84
C GLY A 70 -10.22 8.61 -2.32
N ILE A 71 -10.75 9.38 -1.38
CA ILE A 71 -11.52 10.60 -1.65
C ILE A 71 -10.96 11.72 -0.78
N LYS A 72 -10.72 12.85 -1.41
CA LYS A 72 -10.17 14.02 -0.74
C LYS A 72 -11.26 15.04 -0.37
N ARG A 73 -11.01 15.72 0.73
CA ARG A 73 -11.78 16.90 1.16
C ARG A 73 -13.25 16.60 1.42
N LEU A 74 -13.51 15.50 2.13
CA LEU A 74 -14.82 15.17 2.66
C LEU A 74 -15.17 16.05 3.85
N SER A 75 -16.46 16.31 4.05
CA SER A 75 -16.98 16.72 5.34
C SER A 75 -17.05 15.55 6.32
N TRP A 76 -17.33 15.81 7.59
CA TRP A 76 -17.49 14.73 8.57
C TRP A 76 -18.64 13.80 8.23
N GLU A 77 -19.77 14.34 7.83
CA GLU A 77 -20.96 13.57 7.50
C GLU A 77 -20.79 12.71 6.24
N GLU A 78 -20.08 13.23 5.23
CA GLU A 78 -19.75 12.46 4.03
C GLU A 78 -18.80 11.30 4.39
N TYR A 79 -17.80 11.55 5.22
CA TYR A 79 -16.90 10.52 5.70
C TYR A 79 -17.62 9.44 6.53
N GLU A 80 -18.47 9.81 7.51
CA GLU A 80 -19.21 8.85 8.34
C GLU A 80 -20.09 7.92 7.49
N GLN A 81 -20.80 8.49 6.51
CA GLN A 81 -21.65 7.71 5.62
C GLN A 81 -20.83 6.75 4.77
N LEU A 82 -19.73 7.24 4.20
CA LEU A 82 -18.84 6.43 3.35
C LEU A 82 -18.16 5.31 4.12
N SER A 83 -17.54 5.62 5.26
CA SER A 83 -16.73 4.67 6.04
C SER A 83 -17.56 3.55 6.66
N SER A 84 -18.88 3.75 6.83
CA SER A 84 -19.82 2.75 7.34
C SER A 84 -20.41 1.84 6.25
N ASP A 85 -20.11 2.04 4.97
CA ASP A 85 -20.64 1.21 3.89
C ASP A 85 -20.02 -0.19 3.89
N ALA A 86 -20.89 -1.21 3.87
CA ALA A 86 -20.47 -2.62 3.86
C ALA A 86 -19.64 -3.04 2.62
N GLY A 87 -19.62 -2.23 1.58
CA GLY A 87 -18.76 -2.42 0.40
C GLY A 87 -17.30 -2.01 0.62
N ILE A 88 -16.98 -1.42 1.77
CA ILE A 88 -15.61 -1.08 2.17
C ILE A 88 -15.11 -2.11 3.18
N LYS A 89 -13.96 -2.71 2.92
CA LYS A 89 -13.35 -3.67 3.83
C LYS A 89 -12.71 -2.99 5.03
N ASP A 90 -12.01 -1.89 4.78
CA ASP A 90 -11.30 -1.09 5.78
C ASP A 90 -11.13 0.34 5.26
N SER A 91 -11.12 1.32 6.15
CA SER A 91 -10.94 2.72 5.79
C SER A 91 -10.15 3.47 6.85
N GLY A 92 -9.24 4.33 6.40
CA GLY A 92 -8.54 5.27 7.23
C GLY A 92 -8.86 6.70 6.83
N TYR A 93 -8.66 7.65 7.74
CA TYR A 93 -8.86 9.05 7.44
C TYR A 93 -7.79 9.96 8.05
N SER A 94 -7.62 11.09 7.43
CA SER A 94 -6.81 12.19 7.96
C SER A 94 -7.56 13.50 7.88
N ILE A 95 -7.24 14.42 8.79
CA ILE A 95 -7.73 15.79 8.78
C ILE A 95 -6.58 16.71 8.40
N ILE A 96 -6.77 17.51 7.38
CA ILE A 96 -5.78 18.48 6.91
C ILE A 96 -5.70 19.63 7.92
N ILE A 97 -4.49 19.92 8.40
CA ILE A 97 -4.22 21.03 9.32
C ILE A 97 -3.59 22.20 8.55
N GLY A 98 -2.49 21.94 7.85
CA GLY A 98 -1.78 23.00 7.14
C GLY A 98 -0.38 22.55 6.71
N ASN A 99 0.49 23.52 6.45
CA ASN A 99 1.83 23.28 5.99
C ASN A 99 2.86 23.87 6.95
N ALA A 100 3.91 23.10 7.27
CA ALA A 100 5.04 23.60 8.02
C ALA A 100 5.77 24.71 7.24
N VAL A 101 6.22 25.74 7.94
CA VAL A 101 6.94 26.88 7.36
C VAL A 101 8.27 27.10 8.06
N GLY A 102 9.26 27.57 7.31
CA GLY A 102 10.61 27.80 7.76
C GLY A 102 11.63 27.30 6.73
N GLU A 103 12.89 27.73 6.87
CA GLU A 103 13.95 27.37 5.91
C GLU A 103 14.15 25.86 5.78
N ASN A 104 13.95 25.13 6.87
CA ASN A 104 14.08 23.66 6.92
C ASN A 104 13.10 22.95 5.99
N PHE A 105 11.94 23.53 5.75
CA PHE A 105 10.87 22.94 4.95
C PHE A 105 10.88 23.33 3.47
N ASN A 106 11.79 24.23 3.06
CA ASN A 106 11.91 24.63 1.65
C ASN A 106 12.32 23.48 0.73
N LYS A 107 13.14 22.55 1.24
CA LYS A 107 13.60 21.36 0.49
C LYS A 107 12.85 20.09 0.86
N VAL A 108 12.16 20.10 1.99
CA VAL A 108 11.39 19.00 2.53
C VAL A 108 9.99 19.50 2.87
N PRO A 109 9.14 19.79 1.85
CA PRO A 109 7.79 20.26 2.09
C PRO A 109 7.05 19.29 3.01
N THR A 110 6.51 19.82 4.11
CA THR A 110 5.90 18.97 5.16
C THR A 110 4.50 19.45 5.46
N GLU A 111 3.55 18.53 5.39
CA GLU A 111 2.14 18.78 5.67
C GLU A 111 1.78 18.26 7.06
N LEU A 112 1.06 19.08 7.82
CA LEU A 112 0.55 18.71 9.12
C LEU A 112 -0.85 18.13 8.98
N ARG A 113 -1.07 16.99 9.62
CA ARG A 113 -2.34 16.26 9.60
C ARG A 113 -2.62 15.61 10.95
N TYR A 114 -3.88 15.36 11.24
CA TYR A 114 -4.26 14.24 12.07
C TYR A 114 -4.45 13.03 11.14
N GLY A 115 -4.07 11.85 11.58
CA GLY A 115 -4.35 10.59 10.89
C GLY A 115 -4.68 9.51 11.92
N ASP A 116 -5.67 8.66 11.62
CA ASP A 116 -5.90 7.46 12.41
C ASP A 116 -4.86 6.35 12.07
N GLU A 117 -4.86 5.26 12.84
CA GLU A 117 -3.91 4.15 12.65
C GLU A 117 -4.02 3.54 11.25
N THR A 118 -5.23 3.35 10.74
CA THR A 118 -5.45 2.79 9.39
C THR A 118 -4.87 3.70 8.32
N TYR A 119 -5.09 5.02 8.45
CA TYR A 119 -4.51 5.99 7.52
C TYR A 119 -2.98 5.98 7.57
N ALA A 120 -2.40 6.04 8.76
CA ALA A 120 -0.96 6.03 8.94
C ALA A 120 -0.31 4.77 8.34
N ASN A 121 -0.88 3.60 8.60
CA ASN A 121 -0.40 2.33 8.06
C ASN A 121 -0.51 2.28 6.53
N LEU A 122 -1.67 2.58 5.97
CA LEU A 122 -1.90 2.54 4.53
C LEU A 122 -1.12 3.61 3.75
N THR A 123 -0.64 4.67 4.41
CA THR A 123 0.20 5.71 3.81
C THR A 123 1.70 5.57 4.12
N PHE A 124 2.12 4.44 4.68
CA PHE A 124 3.51 4.16 5.06
C PHE A 124 4.10 5.15 6.08
N ASN A 125 3.24 5.73 6.91
CA ASN A 125 3.60 6.70 7.95
C ASN A 125 3.36 6.14 9.35
N ASP A 126 3.25 4.82 9.50
CA ASP A 126 3.12 4.17 10.79
C ASP A 126 4.47 4.20 11.54
N PRO A 127 4.51 4.69 12.80
CA PRO A 127 5.76 4.78 13.56
C PRO A 127 6.38 3.41 13.83
N ASP A 128 7.63 3.23 13.46
CA ASP A 128 8.46 2.07 13.84
C ASP A 128 9.12 2.26 15.20
N ILE A 129 9.21 3.49 15.70
CA ILE A 129 9.63 3.85 17.06
C ILE A 129 8.56 4.74 17.69
N GLY A 130 8.09 4.34 18.87
CA GLY A 130 7.08 5.10 19.60
C GLY A 130 5.66 4.80 19.12
N ARG A 131 4.82 5.83 18.96
CA ARG A 131 3.40 5.70 18.60
C ARG A 131 2.87 6.97 17.91
N LEU A 132 1.66 6.91 17.41
CA LEU A 132 0.92 8.10 16.95
C LEU A 132 0.59 9.04 18.12
N PRO A 133 0.40 10.35 17.85
CA PRO A 133 0.10 11.35 18.88
C PRO A 133 -1.25 11.12 19.54
N GLU A 134 -1.27 11.01 20.86
CA GLU A 134 -2.49 10.90 21.69
C GLU A 134 -2.72 12.16 22.50
N GLN A 135 -1.64 12.74 23.05
CA GLN A 135 -1.72 13.93 23.89
C GLN A 135 -1.59 15.22 23.05
N LYS A 136 -2.17 16.29 23.54
CA LYS A 136 -2.30 17.55 22.81
C LYS A 136 -1.00 18.06 22.16
N ASN A 137 0.09 18.02 22.87
CA ASN A 137 1.40 18.57 22.42
C ASN A 137 2.34 17.49 21.88
N GLU A 138 1.81 16.38 21.40
CA GLU A 138 2.60 15.34 20.76
C GLU A 138 2.60 15.51 19.25
N VAL A 139 3.72 15.10 18.67
CA VAL A 139 3.93 15.03 17.22
C VAL A 139 4.63 13.73 16.86
N ALA A 140 4.25 13.16 15.74
CA ALA A 140 4.98 12.05 15.11
C ALA A 140 5.37 12.45 13.68
N THR A 141 6.60 12.10 13.26
CA THR A 141 7.08 12.46 11.91
C THR A 141 8.19 11.52 11.43
N SER A 142 8.59 11.69 10.17
CA SER A 142 9.63 10.89 9.55
C SER A 142 11.05 11.35 9.94
N ARG A 143 12.01 10.40 9.86
CA ARG A 143 13.45 10.70 10.00
C ARG A 143 13.92 11.75 8.99
N ILE A 144 13.30 11.80 7.82
CA ILE A 144 13.62 12.80 6.78
C ILE A 144 13.32 14.21 7.29
N VAL A 145 12.18 14.40 7.94
CA VAL A 145 11.80 15.70 8.51
C VAL A 145 12.69 16.07 9.70
N LEU A 146 12.96 15.11 10.60
CA LEU A 146 13.87 15.34 11.73
C LEU A 146 15.28 15.74 11.27
N ALA A 147 15.80 15.10 10.24
CA ALA A 147 17.08 15.44 9.65
C ALA A 147 17.07 16.85 9.04
N ALA A 148 15.99 17.23 8.35
CA ALA A 148 15.82 18.57 7.78
C ALA A 148 15.79 19.67 8.88
N MET A 149 15.20 19.33 10.04
CA MET A 149 15.16 20.24 11.20
C MET A 149 16.46 20.20 12.04
N GLY A 150 17.39 19.30 11.75
CA GLY A 150 18.60 19.12 12.56
C GLY A 150 18.34 18.52 13.95
N LEU A 151 17.22 17.79 14.09
CA LEU A 151 16.80 17.18 15.36
C LEU A 151 17.23 15.71 15.46
N PRO A 152 17.50 15.23 16.69
CA PRO A 152 17.86 13.84 16.89
C PRO A 152 16.65 12.90 16.67
N ASP A 153 16.93 11.72 16.14
CA ASP A 153 16.00 10.60 15.96
C ASP A 153 15.72 9.91 17.32
N LYS A 154 15.04 10.63 18.21
CA LYS A 154 14.77 10.16 19.57
C LYS A 154 13.43 10.67 20.11
N VAL A 155 12.56 9.73 20.50
CA VAL A 155 11.30 10.04 21.20
C VAL A 155 11.58 10.85 22.47
N GLY A 156 10.73 11.84 22.75
CA GLY A 156 10.89 12.80 23.83
C GLY A 156 11.63 14.08 23.42
N THR A 157 12.18 14.17 22.19
CA THR A 157 12.76 15.39 21.65
C THR A 157 11.68 16.46 21.54
N GLN A 158 11.98 17.67 22.04
CA GLN A 158 11.10 18.82 21.84
C GLN A 158 11.45 19.56 20.57
N MET A 159 10.42 20.02 19.85
CA MET A 159 10.56 20.81 18.64
C MET A 159 9.59 21.97 18.65
N GLU A 160 10.08 23.14 18.27
CA GLU A 160 9.25 24.28 17.94
C GLU A 160 8.85 24.18 16.46
N LEU A 161 7.57 24.30 16.20
CA LEU A 161 7.02 24.15 14.86
C LEU A 161 6.13 25.35 14.53
N THR A 162 6.45 26.02 13.43
CA THR A 162 5.59 27.04 12.83
C THR A 162 4.90 26.45 11.61
N PHE A 163 3.59 26.65 11.51
CA PHE A 163 2.80 26.17 10.37
C PHE A 163 1.67 27.15 10.02
N ILE A 164 1.22 27.09 8.80
CA ILE A 164 0.14 27.94 8.26
C ILE A 164 -1.06 27.06 7.95
N THR A 165 -2.22 27.45 8.46
CA THR A 165 -3.55 26.99 8.05
C THR A 165 -4.11 27.93 6.98
N ASP A 166 -5.37 27.75 6.57
CA ASP A 166 -6.01 28.67 5.61
C ASP A 166 -6.19 30.08 6.16
N THR A 167 -6.33 30.21 7.48
CA THR A 167 -6.70 31.48 8.13
C THR A 167 -5.59 32.07 8.98
N ASP A 168 -4.74 31.23 9.59
CA ASP A 168 -3.85 31.64 10.65
C ASP A 168 -2.46 30.98 10.55
N THR A 169 -1.51 31.60 11.24
CA THR A 169 -0.18 31.02 11.46
C THR A 169 -0.03 30.70 12.94
N PHE A 170 0.39 29.49 13.23
CA PHE A 170 0.62 29.00 14.59
C PHE A 170 2.09 28.71 14.80
N THR A 171 2.57 28.95 16.01
CA THR A 171 3.90 28.51 16.46
C THR A 171 3.75 27.92 17.85
N ASP A 172 4.00 26.61 17.94
CA ASP A 172 3.86 25.86 19.18
C ASP A 172 5.01 24.87 19.38
N THR A 173 5.20 24.45 20.63
CA THR A 173 6.21 23.44 20.99
C THR A 173 5.55 22.08 21.17
N PHE A 174 6.10 21.08 20.47
CA PHE A 174 5.64 19.70 20.51
C PHE A 174 6.72 18.76 21.04
N THR A 175 6.29 17.65 21.61
CA THR A 175 7.15 16.54 22.01
C THR A 175 7.02 15.41 21.00
N LEU A 176 8.14 14.96 20.44
CA LEU A 176 8.18 13.86 19.49
C LEU A 176 7.79 12.55 20.19
N CYS A 177 6.74 11.88 19.73
CA CYS A 177 6.21 10.65 20.31
C CYS A 177 6.30 9.45 19.36
N GLY A 178 6.50 9.68 18.05
CA GLY A 178 6.58 8.63 17.05
C GLY A 178 7.47 9.00 15.88
N ILE A 179 8.16 8.01 15.33
CA ILE A 179 9.14 8.17 14.27
C ILE A 179 9.01 7.01 13.29
N TRP A 180 9.08 7.32 11.98
CA TRP A 180 9.19 6.34 10.89
C TRP A 180 10.26 6.76 9.87
N ASP A 181 10.65 5.86 8.97
CA ASP A 181 11.73 6.14 7.99
C ASP A 181 11.39 7.29 7.05
N GLY A 182 10.15 7.38 6.63
CA GLY A 182 9.73 8.28 5.56
C GLY A 182 10.08 7.74 4.17
N ASP A 183 9.54 8.39 3.15
CA ASP A 183 9.84 8.04 1.77
C ASP A 183 10.46 9.24 1.04
N ALA A 184 11.68 9.07 0.56
CA ALA A 184 12.43 10.13 -0.12
C ALA A 184 11.86 10.48 -1.50
N VAL A 185 11.04 9.61 -2.09
CA VAL A 185 10.36 9.88 -3.36
C VAL A 185 9.02 10.58 -3.16
N ALA A 186 8.51 10.66 -1.93
CA ALA A 186 7.29 11.38 -1.63
C ALA A 186 7.48 12.88 -1.88
N TYR A 187 6.57 13.48 -2.64
CA TYR A 187 6.58 14.92 -2.92
C TYR A 187 6.47 15.77 -1.65
N ARG A 188 5.75 15.29 -0.66
CA ARG A 188 5.59 15.92 0.67
C ARG A 188 5.80 14.89 1.76
N GLN A 189 6.40 15.35 2.85
CA GLN A 189 6.46 14.57 4.07
C GLN A 189 5.24 14.90 4.96
N THR A 190 4.96 14.03 5.90
CA THR A 190 3.84 14.16 6.83
C THR A 190 4.32 14.36 8.26
N MET A 191 3.64 15.23 9.00
CA MET A 191 3.66 15.28 10.44
C MET A 191 2.27 15.00 10.99
N PHE A 192 2.15 14.04 11.88
CA PHE A 192 0.89 13.81 12.59
C PHE A 192 0.86 14.58 13.91
N LEU A 193 -0.24 15.27 14.13
CA LEU A 193 -0.60 15.92 15.38
C LEU A 193 -1.76 15.18 16.04
N SER A 194 -1.95 15.39 17.35
CA SER A 194 -3.03 14.75 18.09
C SER A 194 -4.41 15.24 17.64
N LYS A 195 -5.42 14.38 17.82
CA LYS A 195 -6.82 14.72 17.52
C LYS A 195 -7.30 15.94 18.35
N GLU A 196 -6.83 16.04 19.59
CA GLU A 196 -7.20 17.15 20.48
C GLU A 196 -6.65 18.49 19.97
N TYR A 197 -5.38 18.53 19.60
CA TYR A 197 -4.76 19.73 19.03
C TYR A 197 -5.41 20.11 17.69
N THR A 198 -5.65 19.11 16.84
CA THR A 198 -6.28 19.32 15.52
C THR A 198 -7.65 19.99 15.65
N LYS A 199 -8.49 19.58 16.61
CA LYS A 199 -9.80 20.22 16.86
C LYS A 199 -9.71 21.71 17.16
N GLN A 200 -8.60 22.19 17.69
CA GLN A 200 -8.42 23.60 18.04
C GLN A 200 -8.00 24.45 16.84
N VAL A 201 -7.08 23.93 16.02
CA VAL A 201 -6.47 24.71 14.92
C VAL A 201 -7.09 24.41 13.57
N ALA A 202 -7.75 23.28 13.42
CA ALA A 202 -8.37 22.79 12.21
C ALA A 202 -9.70 22.07 12.53
N PRO A 203 -10.71 22.78 13.01
CA PRO A 203 -12.02 22.18 13.29
C PRO A 203 -12.57 21.51 12.04
N VAL A 204 -13.12 20.31 12.21
CA VAL A 204 -13.63 19.51 11.09
C VAL A 204 -14.78 20.24 10.40
N ILE A 205 -14.75 20.23 9.08
CA ILE A 205 -15.82 20.79 8.26
C ILE A 205 -17.05 19.88 8.34
N HIS A 206 -18.19 20.49 8.62
CA HIS A 206 -19.51 19.87 8.71
C HIS A 206 -20.40 20.26 7.53
N GLY A 207 -21.46 19.47 7.31
CA GLY A 207 -22.41 19.67 6.21
C GLY A 207 -22.02 18.87 4.95
N LYS A 208 -22.99 18.66 4.08
CA LYS A 208 -22.71 18.02 2.78
C LYS A 208 -22.15 19.03 1.81
N THR A 209 -21.16 18.63 1.05
CA THR A 209 -20.73 19.36 -0.13
C THR A 209 -21.78 19.16 -1.24
N ASP A 210 -21.72 19.97 -2.30
CA ASP A 210 -22.63 19.85 -3.45
C ASP A 210 -22.25 18.70 -4.41
N GLY A 211 -21.43 17.74 -3.96
CA GLY A 211 -20.88 16.64 -4.77
C GLY A 211 -19.62 17.01 -5.53
N THR A 212 -19.29 18.28 -5.65
CA THR A 212 -18.04 18.72 -6.26
C THR A 212 -16.88 18.63 -5.25
N THR A 213 -15.66 18.54 -5.75
CA THR A 213 -14.48 18.53 -4.88
C THR A 213 -14.24 19.96 -4.35
N PRO A 214 -14.37 20.22 -3.04
CA PRO A 214 -14.12 21.54 -2.48
C PRO A 214 -12.69 22.05 -2.77
N PRO A 215 -12.43 23.35 -2.68
CA PRO A 215 -11.06 23.87 -2.75
C PRO A 215 -10.19 23.27 -1.64
N VAL A 216 -8.88 23.30 -1.82
CA VAL A 216 -7.94 22.88 -0.76
C VAL A 216 -8.19 23.74 0.47
N GLY A 217 -8.34 23.10 1.63
CA GLY A 217 -8.66 23.79 2.86
C GLY A 217 -8.41 22.98 4.12
N THR A 218 -8.24 23.69 5.21
CA THR A 218 -8.07 23.18 6.56
C THR A 218 -9.37 22.56 7.10
N GLY A 219 -9.27 21.46 7.85
CA GLY A 219 -10.42 20.81 8.48
C GLY A 219 -11.17 19.81 7.59
N TYR A 220 -10.84 19.71 6.31
CA TYR A 220 -11.37 18.65 5.45
C TYR A 220 -10.75 17.30 5.76
N ILE A 221 -11.50 16.25 5.47
CA ILE A 221 -11.09 14.87 5.65
C ILE A 221 -10.63 14.29 4.31
N ASP A 222 -9.44 13.73 4.30
CA ASP A 222 -9.01 12.81 3.25
C ASP A 222 -9.23 11.37 3.74
N SER A 223 -10.04 10.61 3.04
CA SER A 223 -10.31 9.19 3.33
C SER A 223 -9.61 8.31 2.31
N ILE A 224 -9.08 7.20 2.78
CA ILE A 224 -8.52 6.13 1.97
C ILE A 224 -9.20 4.81 2.30
N MET A 225 -9.38 3.96 1.29
CA MET A 225 -10.26 2.79 1.39
C MET A 225 -9.59 1.54 0.84
N MET A 226 -9.80 0.42 1.53
CA MET A 226 -9.53 -0.92 1.02
C MET A 226 -10.82 -1.57 0.55
N MET A 227 -10.91 -1.92 -0.72
CA MET A 227 -12.00 -2.69 -1.26
C MET A 227 -11.90 -4.17 -0.84
N PRO A 228 -12.99 -4.92 -0.80
CA PRO A 228 -13.00 -6.33 -0.42
C PRO A 228 -12.03 -7.20 -1.24
N THR A 229 -11.85 -6.87 -2.51
CA THR A 229 -10.91 -7.56 -3.41
C THR A 229 -10.06 -6.57 -4.20
N ALA A 230 -8.90 -7.03 -4.68
CA ALA A 230 -8.05 -6.26 -5.58
C ALA A 230 -8.44 -6.40 -7.07
N TRP A 231 -9.57 -7.04 -7.37
CA TRP A 231 -10.13 -7.16 -8.72
C TRP A 231 -11.18 -6.09 -8.94
N ASP A 232 -11.18 -5.46 -10.12
CA ASP A 232 -12.17 -4.43 -10.50
C ASP A 232 -12.33 -3.36 -9.40
N ILE A 233 -11.20 -2.90 -8.84
CA ILE A 233 -11.18 -1.90 -7.76
C ILE A 233 -12.01 -0.66 -8.14
N GLU A 234 -11.84 -0.17 -9.37
CA GLU A 234 -12.59 0.97 -9.89
C GLU A 234 -14.09 0.74 -9.80
N LYS A 235 -14.57 -0.42 -10.28
CA LYS A 235 -15.99 -0.76 -10.24
C LYS A 235 -16.50 -0.82 -8.79
N GLN A 236 -15.78 -1.49 -7.90
CA GLN A 236 -16.15 -1.58 -6.48
C GLN A 236 -16.21 -0.20 -5.83
N ALA A 237 -15.20 0.64 -6.06
CA ALA A 237 -15.14 1.98 -5.50
C ALA A 237 -16.28 2.85 -6.03
N MET A 238 -16.56 2.81 -7.35
CA MET A 238 -17.65 3.54 -7.97
C MET A 238 -19.03 3.08 -7.45
N GLU A 239 -19.26 1.77 -7.30
CA GLU A 239 -20.50 1.23 -6.72
C GLU A 239 -20.76 1.72 -5.30
N VAL A 240 -19.72 1.89 -4.50
CA VAL A 240 -19.85 2.44 -3.14
C VAL A 240 -20.08 3.95 -3.18
N THR A 241 -19.22 4.68 -3.88
CA THR A 241 -19.21 6.15 -3.82
C THR A 241 -20.42 6.78 -4.51
N SER A 242 -20.98 6.15 -5.56
CA SER A 242 -22.19 6.60 -6.23
C SER A 242 -23.44 6.61 -5.35
N LYS A 243 -23.51 5.74 -4.33
CA LYS A 243 -24.61 5.75 -3.35
C LYS A 243 -24.70 7.09 -2.60
N TYR A 244 -23.58 7.77 -2.47
CA TYR A 244 -23.44 9.02 -1.71
C TYR A 244 -23.22 10.23 -2.60
N GLY A 245 -23.20 10.07 -3.94
CA GLY A 245 -22.92 11.13 -4.92
C GLY A 245 -21.47 11.59 -4.88
N LEU A 246 -20.53 10.70 -4.57
CA LEU A 246 -19.10 10.96 -4.44
C LEU A 246 -18.25 10.31 -5.54
N ASP A 247 -18.86 9.73 -6.55
CA ASP A 247 -18.22 8.98 -7.63
C ASP A 247 -17.29 9.85 -8.49
N GLU A 248 -17.61 11.13 -8.70
CA GLU A 248 -16.73 12.05 -9.41
C GLU A 248 -15.48 12.47 -8.60
N ARG A 249 -15.46 12.19 -7.31
CA ARG A 249 -14.38 12.58 -6.38
C ARG A 249 -13.43 11.43 -6.02
N VAL A 250 -13.79 10.20 -6.40
CA VAL A 250 -12.98 9.02 -6.09
C VAL A 250 -11.73 8.98 -6.94
N SER A 251 -10.60 8.72 -6.31
CA SER A 251 -9.31 8.48 -6.97
C SER A 251 -8.92 7.03 -6.76
N ILE A 252 -8.69 6.32 -7.85
CA ILE A 252 -8.23 4.93 -7.81
C ILE A 252 -6.70 4.91 -7.78
N ASN A 253 -6.14 3.99 -7.02
CA ASN A 253 -4.70 3.82 -6.94
C ASN A 253 -4.19 3.05 -8.16
N ASP A 254 -3.55 3.75 -9.08
CA ASP A 254 -2.99 3.21 -10.32
C ASP A 254 -1.93 2.13 -10.10
N ALA A 255 -1.32 2.06 -8.90
CA ALA A 255 -0.37 1.02 -8.57
C ALA A 255 -0.94 -0.41 -8.69
N TYR A 256 -2.26 -0.55 -8.61
CA TYR A 256 -2.95 -1.83 -8.82
C TYR A 256 -3.22 -2.15 -10.30
N GLY A 257 -3.24 -1.14 -11.17
CA GLY A 257 -3.46 -1.30 -12.61
C GLY A 257 -2.19 -1.42 -13.43
N THR A 258 -1.17 -0.66 -13.09
CA THR A 258 0.07 -0.53 -13.89
C THR A 258 1.10 -1.63 -13.63
N ALA A 259 1.01 -2.35 -12.51
CA ALA A 259 1.94 -3.41 -12.14
C ALA A 259 1.63 -4.77 -12.81
N THR A 260 0.59 -4.89 -13.62
CA THR A 260 0.31 -6.11 -14.35
C THR A 260 1.30 -6.28 -15.51
N ILE A 261 2.44 -6.94 -15.24
CA ILE A 261 3.09 -7.70 -16.32
C ILE A 261 2.05 -8.73 -16.72
N SER A 262 1.33 -8.44 -17.80
CA SER A 262 0.27 -9.31 -18.28
C SER A 262 0.90 -10.68 -18.53
N LEU A 263 0.33 -11.75 -17.95
CA LEU A 263 0.76 -13.13 -18.25
C LEU A 263 0.80 -13.35 -19.78
N SER A 264 -0.02 -12.62 -20.53
CA SER A 264 -0.02 -12.63 -21.98
C SER A 264 1.28 -12.11 -22.60
N SER A 265 2.00 -11.18 -21.95
CA SER A 265 3.31 -10.73 -22.43
C SER A 265 4.42 -11.75 -22.22
N MET A 266 4.23 -12.70 -21.30
CA MET A 266 5.16 -13.81 -21.04
C MET A 266 4.88 -15.05 -21.91
N LEU A 267 3.67 -15.17 -22.47
CA LEU A 267 3.30 -16.31 -23.35
C LEU A 267 4.26 -16.53 -24.51
N PRO A 268 4.74 -15.49 -25.25
CA PRO A 268 5.70 -15.70 -26.34
C PRO A 268 7.05 -16.25 -25.84
N LEU A 269 7.50 -15.82 -24.67
CA LEU A 269 8.74 -16.29 -24.06
C LEU A 269 8.62 -17.76 -23.62
N VAL A 270 7.50 -18.12 -23.01
CA VAL A 270 7.17 -19.50 -22.62
C VAL A 270 7.03 -20.40 -23.85
N ALA A 271 6.33 -19.93 -24.89
CA ALA A 271 6.21 -20.65 -26.16
C ALA A 271 7.57 -20.85 -26.85
N GLY A 272 8.42 -19.82 -26.89
CA GLY A 272 9.75 -19.90 -27.46
C GLY A 272 10.65 -20.91 -26.76
N ILE A 273 10.63 -20.95 -25.42
CA ILE A 273 11.37 -21.94 -24.64
C ILE A 273 10.81 -23.35 -24.87
N SER A 274 9.49 -23.50 -24.96
CA SER A 274 8.84 -24.80 -25.20
C SER A 274 9.28 -25.41 -26.55
N VAL A 275 9.44 -24.58 -27.59
CA VAL A 275 9.89 -25.01 -28.91
C VAL A 275 11.36 -25.52 -28.93
N ILE A 276 12.21 -25.00 -28.03
CA ILE A 276 13.62 -25.42 -27.93
C ILE A 276 13.73 -26.83 -27.31
N PHE A 277 12.73 -27.27 -26.53
CA PHE A 277 12.73 -28.54 -25.81
C PHE A 277 11.88 -29.63 -26.46
N ILE A 278 11.22 -29.38 -27.59
CA ILE A 278 10.52 -30.36 -28.43
C ILE A 278 11.42 -30.79 -29.59
#